data_14bd7580d3d33226f45cc0089bb42139
#
_entry.id   14bd7580d3d33226f45cc0089bb42139
#
_cell.length_a   1.000
_cell.length_b   1.000
_cell.length_c   1.000
_cell.angle_alpha   90.00
_cell.angle_beta   90.00
_cell.angle_gamma   90.00
#
_symmetry.space_group_name_H-M   'P 1'
#
loop_
_entity.id
_entity.type
_entity.pdbx_description
1 polymer ?
#
loop_
_entity_poly.entity_id
_entity_poly.type
_entity_poly.pdbx_seq_one_letter_code
_entity_poly.pdbx_strand_id
1 'polypeptide(L)'
;MVRFLSGIAAVLLVAAPAAARDILFVGNSFTFGAGAPVQQYRPDSVTDLNREGIGGVPALFRSFAEQAGLDWTVSLETSPGKDLAFHYANKRAAIDRRWDVVILQGYSTLDADNPGDPTRHGIAAGQLAALVHARNRQAQVELVETWSRADLTYRPGSRWSGKPIAAMANDLAAANRRVARTTRGISGTIPVGSAWNRAIATGVADANPYDGIDPGKLGLWADDHYHGSAAGYYLEALTIFGRVTRYDVRRLGAGERSAADLGLTGQQAAALQRIAWETLRRRNR
;
A
#
# COMPACT_ATOMS: atom_id res chain seq x y z
N MET A 1 -36.94 -63.16 0.70
CA MET A 1 -36.63 -61.79 0.16
C MET A 1 -35.92 -61.00 1.24
N VAL A 2 -34.60 -60.88 1.18
CA VAL A 2 -33.77 -60.11 2.15
C VAL A 2 -33.43 -58.80 1.48
N ARG A 3 -33.88 -57.65 2.05
CA ARG A 3 -33.57 -56.32 1.59
C ARG A 3 -32.28 -55.83 2.27
N PHE A 4 -31.21 -55.64 1.50
CA PHE A 4 -30.00 -54.94 1.94
C PHE A 4 -30.24 -53.43 1.90
N LEU A 5 -30.18 -52.78 3.05
CA LEU A 5 -30.13 -51.32 3.18
C LEU A 5 -28.68 -50.92 3.10
N SER A 6 -28.28 -50.32 1.98
CA SER A 6 -26.95 -49.67 1.82
C SER A 6 -27.00 -48.28 2.44
N GLY A 7 -26.38 -48.12 3.61
CA GLY A 7 -26.18 -46.83 4.24
C GLY A 7 -25.02 -46.07 3.57
N ILE A 8 -25.30 -44.92 2.98
CA ILE A 8 -24.26 -43.98 2.46
C ILE A 8 -23.77 -43.17 3.65
N ALA A 9 -22.54 -43.43 4.09
CA ALA A 9 -21.86 -42.57 5.07
C ALA A 9 -21.37 -41.30 4.35
N ALA A 10 -21.93 -40.13 4.67
CA ALA A 10 -21.45 -38.85 4.22
C ALA A 10 -20.21 -38.48 5.02
N VAL A 11 -19.05 -38.46 4.40
CA VAL A 11 -17.80 -37.97 4.98
C VAL A 11 -17.83 -36.45 4.92
N LEU A 12 -18.04 -35.78 6.04
CA LEU A 12 -17.87 -34.34 6.22
C LEU A 12 -16.38 -34.03 6.19
N LEU A 13 -15.88 -33.54 5.06
CA LEU A 13 -14.54 -32.91 4.98
C LEU A 13 -14.57 -31.60 5.76
N VAL A 14 -14.07 -31.61 6.99
CA VAL A 14 -13.77 -30.40 7.75
C VAL A 14 -12.52 -29.80 7.11
N ALA A 15 -12.70 -28.71 6.35
CA ALA A 15 -11.57 -27.93 5.84
C ALA A 15 -10.80 -27.36 7.05
N ALA A 16 -9.52 -27.71 7.18
CA ALA A 16 -8.65 -27.10 8.18
C ALA A 16 -8.61 -25.57 7.92
N PRO A 17 -8.65 -24.74 8.97
CA PRO A 17 -8.52 -23.29 8.79
C PRO A 17 -7.20 -23.01 8.06
N ALA A 18 -7.26 -22.20 7.00
CA ALA A 18 -6.06 -21.75 6.31
C ALA A 18 -5.18 -21.01 7.33
N ALA A 19 -3.90 -21.37 7.41
CA ALA A 19 -2.96 -20.67 8.29
C ALA A 19 -2.94 -19.18 7.96
N ALA A 20 -2.84 -18.34 9.01
CA ALA A 20 -2.68 -16.90 8.84
C ALA A 20 -1.49 -16.59 7.92
N ARG A 21 -1.66 -15.62 7.03
CA ARG A 21 -0.56 -15.16 6.16
C ARG A 21 0.19 -14.01 6.82
N ASP A 22 1.50 -14.03 6.70
CA ASP A 22 2.37 -13.00 7.27
C ASP A 22 2.73 -11.96 6.21
N ILE A 23 2.46 -10.68 6.50
CA ILE A 23 2.85 -9.55 5.66
C ILE A 23 3.75 -8.58 6.41
N LEU A 24 4.82 -8.12 5.77
CA LEU A 24 5.70 -7.07 6.25
C LEU A 24 5.60 -5.84 5.34
N PHE A 25 5.44 -4.68 5.95
CA PHE A 25 5.60 -3.38 5.30
C PHE A 25 6.96 -2.78 5.66
N VAL A 26 7.78 -2.50 4.65
CA VAL A 26 9.06 -1.80 4.79
C VAL A 26 8.95 -0.47 4.09
N GLY A 27 9.21 0.63 4.80
CA GLY A 27 9.07 1.95 4.21
C GLY A 27 9.43 3.12 5.13
N ASN A 28 8.89 4.27 4.83
CA ASN A 28 9.15 5.50 5.54
C ASN A 28 7.84 6.21 5.93
N SER A 29 7.86 7.54 5.99
CA SER A 29 6.70 8.38 6.36
C SER A 29 5.46 8.12 5.51
N PHE A 30 5.61 7.69 4.29
CA PHE A 30 4.49 7.30 3.41
C PHE A 30 3.79 6.04 3.89
N THR A 31 4.53 5.07 4.40
CA THR A 31 3.97 3.81 4.94
C THR A 31 3.41 4.00 6.35
N PHE A 32 4.09 4.77 7.21
CA PHE A 32 3.59 4.95 8.57
C PHE A 32 2.53 6.06 8.72
N GLY A 33 2.20 6.78 7.66
CA GLY A 33 1.08 7.72 7.68
C GLY A 33 1.39 9.07 8.32
N ALA A 34 2.63 9.61 8.13
CA ALA A 34 3.03 10.90 8.69
C ALA A 34 2.12 12.04 8.21
N GLY A 35 1.87 12.99 9.12
CA GLY A 35 1.03 14.17 8.84
C GLY A 35 -0.48 13.89 8.90
N ALA A 36 -0.89 12.67 9.25
CA ALA A 36 -2.29 12.29 9.34
C ALA A 36 -2.56 11.44 10.59
N PRO A 37 -3.81 11.35 11.07
CA PRO A 37 -4.19 10.51 12.22
C PRO A 37 -3.93 9.02 11.98
N VAL A 38 -3.70 8.63 10.72
CA VAL A 38 -3.34 7.26 10.30
C VAL A 38 -2.09 6.75 11.03
N GLN A 39 -1.11 7.59 11.32
CA GLN A 39 0.11 7.19 12.04
C GLN A 39 -0.19 6.48 13.37
N GLN A 40 -1.17 6.99 14.12
CA GLN A 40 -1.58 6.45 15.42
C GLN A 40 -2.79 5.50 15.32
N TYR A 41 -3.20 5.12 14.12
CA TYR A 41 -4.37 4.27 13.94
C TYR A 41 -4.08 2.84 14.40
N ARG A 42 -4.78 2.38 15.44
CA ARG A 42 -4.75 1.00 15.99
C ARG A 42 -3.35 0.37 16.07
N PRO A 43 -2.35 0.99 16.72
CA PRO A 43 -0.97 0.48 16.71
C PRO A 43 -0.86 -0.93 17.31
N ASP A 44 -1.72 -1.29 18.28
CA ASP A 44 -1.74 -2.60 18.91
C ASP A 44 -2.30 -3.72 18.00
N SER A 45 -2.86 -3.38 16.83
CA SER A 45 -3.37 -4.35 15.85
C SER A 45 -2.30 -4.92 14.92
N VAL A 46 -1.10 -4.37 14.97
CA VAL A 46 0.06 -4.73 14.14
C VAL A 46 1.32 -4.90 14.98
N THR A 47 2.36 -5.51 14.41
CA THR A 47 3.67 -5.62 15.05
C THR A 47 4.61 -4.57 14.49
N ASP A 48 4.81 -3.48 15.23
CA ASP A 48 5.84 -2.50 14.92
C ASP A 48 7.21 -3.03 15.38
N LEU A 49 8.06 -3.38 14.40
CA LEU A 49 9.38 -3.98 14.66
C LEU A 49 10.38 -2.98 15.26
N ASN A 50 10.11 -1.69 15.15
CA ASN A 50 10.89 -0.61 15.78
C ASN A 50 10.38 -0.23 17.18
N ARG A 51 9.17 -0.68 17.57
CA ARG A 51 8.54 -0.38 18.87
C ARG A 51 8.28 1.12 19.08
N GLU A 52 7.92 1.81 18.03
CA GLU A 52 7.59 3.25 18.05
C GLU A 52 6.10 3.51 18.28
N GLY A 53 5.29 2.45 18.37
CA GLY A 53 3.84 2.55 18.60
C GLY A 53 3.10 3.04 17.37
N ILE A 54 3.55 2.67 16.19
CA ILE A 54 2.99 3.07 14.90
C ILE A 54 2.01 2.02 14.40
N GLY A 55 0.81 2.47 13.96
CA GLY A 55 -0.16 1.64 13.23
C GLY A 55 -0.04 1.84 11.71
N GLY A 56 -0.24 3.06 11.25
CA GLY A 56 0.00 3.46 9.87
C GLY A 56 -0.93 2.78 8.85
N VAL A 57 -0.51 2.81 7.60
CA VAL A 57 -1.13 2.08 6.48
C VAL A 57 -1.22 0.57 6.76
N PRO A 58 -0.23 -0.07 7.44
CA PRO A 58 -0.34 -1.47 7.87
C PRO A 58 -1.56 -1.76 8.76
N ALA A 59 -1.90 -0.89 9.69
CA ALA A 59 -3.07 -1.08 10.56
C ALA A 59 -4.39 -0.89 9.80
N LEU A 60 -4.43 -0.03 8.78
CA LEU A 60 -5.58 0.05 7.86
C LEU A 60 -5.73 -1.26 7.07
N PHE A 61 -4.63 -1.80 6.54
CA PHE A 61 -4.64 -3.12 5.89
C PHE A 61 -5.20 -4.20 6.82
N ARG A 62 -4.73 -4.24 8.09
CA ARG A 62 -5.21 -5.18 9.10
C ARG A 62 -6.71 -5.04 9.35
N SER A 63 -7.20 -3.80 9.49
CA SER A 63 -8.63 -3.51 9.69
C SER A 63 -9.48 -4.00 8.51
N PHE A 64 -9.04 -3.78 7.27
CA PHE A 64 -9.72 -4.29 6.08
C PHE A 64 -9.73 -5.83 6.03
N ALA A 65 -8.61 -6.46 6.39
CA ALA A 65 -8.50 -7.92 6.43
C ALA A 65 -9.48 -8.52 7.45
N GLU A 66 -9.56 -7.97 8.66
CA GLU A 66 -10.52 -8.36 9.69
C GLU A 66 -11.97 -8.27 9.17
N GLN A 67 -12.34 -7.15 8.57
CA GLN A 67 -13.69 -6.91 8.04
C GLN A 67 -14.01 -7.80 6.84
N ALA A 68 -13.00 -8.19 6.06
CA ALA A 68 -13.14 -9.13 4.95
C ALA A 68 -13.13 -10.61 5.38
N GLY A 69 -12.92 -10.91 6.67
CA GLY A 69 -12.80 -12.28 7.18
C GLY A 69 -11.51 -12.99 6.71
N LEU A 70 -10.45 -12.22 6.44
CA LEU A 70 -9.15 -12.72 6.01
C LEU A 70 -8.17 -12.72 7.17
N ASP A 71 -7.50 -13.85 7.38
CA ASP A 71 -6.53 -13.99 8.46
C ASP A 71 -5.13 -13.58 8.00
N TRP A 72 -4.64 -12.44 8.56
CA TRP A 72 -3.33 -11.87 8.28
C TRP A 72 -2.64 -11.43 9.55
N THR A 73 -1.38 -11.79 9.72
CA THR A 73 -0.47 -11.15 10.69
C THR A 73 0.25 -10.01 9.98
N VAL A 74 0.15 -8.80 10.49
CA VAL A 74 0.70 -7.61 9.86
C VAL A 74 1.82 -7.03 10.69
N SER A 75 2.97 -6.82 10.07
CA SER A 75 4.15 -6.19 10.68
C SER A 75 4.62 -5.01 9.85
N LEU A 76 5.31 -4.06 10.50
CA LEU A 76 5.96 -2.95 9.83
C LEU A 76 7.38 -2.74 10.36
N GLU A 77 8.26 -2.32 9.47
CA GLU A 77 9.59 -1.76 9.73
C GLU A 77 9.71 -0.47 8.94
N THR A 78 9.65 0.66 9.62
CA THR A 78 9.61 1.98 9.00
C THR A 78 10.63 2.92 9.61
N SER A 79 11.21 3.81 8.79
CA SER A 79 12.16 4.83 9.25
C SER A 79 11.93 6.13 8.49
N PRO A 80 11.70 7.27 9.18
CA PRO A 80 11.37 8.55 8.56
C PRO A 80 12.42 8.98 7.53
N GLY A 81 11.98 9.32 6.30
CA GLY A 81 12.84 9.87 5.25
C GLY A 81 13.91 8.90 4.70
N LYS A 82 13.82 7.60 5.00
CA LYS A 82 14.81 6.62 4.56
C LYS A 82 14.38 5.89 3.28
N ASP A 83 15.38 5.47 2.52
CA ASP A 83 15.26 4.66 1.30
C ASP A 83 15.42 3.16 1.60
N LEU A 84 15.21 2.30 0.60
CA LEU A 84 15.37 0.85 0.76
C LEU A 84 16.80 0.43 1.08
N ALA A 85 17.80 1.19 0.67
CA ALA A 85 19.21 0.90 0.97
C ALA A 85 19.50 1.05 2.46
N PHE A 86 18.90 2.04 3.12
CA PHE A 86 18.97 2.19 4.57
C PHE A 86 18.37 0.97 5.28
N HIS A 87 17.18 0.50 4.89
CA HIS A 87 16.54 -0.65 5.49
C HIS A 87 17.38 -1.93 5.35
N TYR A 88 17.93 -2.15 4.17
CA TYR A 88 18.82 -3.28 3.95
C TYR A 88 20.08 -3.21 4.82
N ALA A 89 20.70 -2.04 4.93
CA ALA A 89 21.95 -1.88 5.68
C ALA A 89 21.74 -1.92 7.20
N ASN A 90 20.68 -1.30 7.72
CA ASN A 90 20.52 -1.01 9.15
C ASN A 90 19.41 -1.82 9.84
N LYS A 91 18.45 -2.36 9.09
CA LYS A 91 17.27 -3.05 9.63
C LYS A 91 17.16 -4.50 9.19
N ARG A 92 18.21 -5.01 8.55
CA ARG A 92 18.28 -6.36 8.01
C ARG A 92 17.87 -7.43 9.01
N ALA A 93 18.34 -7.35 10.26
CA ALA A 93 18.01 -8.33 11.30
C ALA A 93 16.50 -8.40 11.64
N ALA A 94 15.80 -7.28 11.55
CA ALA A 94 14.35 -7.24 11.75
C ALA A 94 13.59 -7.82 10.56
N ILE A 95 14.11 -7.63 9.34
CA ILE A 95 13.48 -8.05 8.08
C ILE A 95 13.76 -9.53 7.79
N ASP A 96 14.91 -10.07 8.21
CA ASP A 96 15.41 -11.44 7.91
C ASP A 96 14.60 -12.51 8.65
N ARG A 97 13.30 -12.64 8.30
CA ARG A 97 12.35 -13.61 8.82
C ARG A 97 11.56 -14.23 7.68
N ARG A 98 10.73 -15.24 8.00
CA ARG A 98 9.79 -15.80 7.03
C ARG A 98 8.59 -14.87 6.88
N TRP A 99 8.32 -14.42 5.67
CA TRP A 99 7.16 -13.63 5.27
C TRP A 99 6.48 -14.29 4.08
N ASP A 100 5.17 -14.14 3.95
CA ASP A 100 4.43 -14.55 2.76
C ASP A 100 4.33 -13.42 1.74
N VAL A 101 4.27 -12.17 2.24
CA VAL A 101 4.25 -10.95 1.42
C VAL A 101 5.14 -9.90 2.05
N VAL A 102 5.91 -9.19 1.23
CA VAL A 102 6.66 -8.00 1.65
C VAL A 102 6.35 -6.84 0.73
N ILE A 103 5.96 -5.73 1.32
CA ILE A 103 5.67 -4.46 0.63
C ILE A 103 6.86 -3.55 0.83
N LEU A 104 7.48 -3.11 -0.26
CA LEU A 104 8.63 -2.22 -0.25
C LEU A 104 8.24 -0.84 -0.77
N GLN A 105 8.22 0.15 0.11
CA GLN A 105 8.03 1.55 -0.24
C GLN A 105 9.37 2.26 -0.12
N GLY A 106 9.93 2.69 -1.23
CA GLY A 106 11.21 3.38 -1.30
C GLY A 106 11.12 4.88 -1.00
N TYR A 107 12.17 5.63 -1.31
CA TYR A 107 12.15 7.09 -1.20
C TYR A 107 11.08 7.67 -2.14
N SER A 108 10.42 8.76 -1.72
CA SER A 108 9.27 9.33 -2.46
C SER A 108 9.57 9.76 -3.89
N THR A 109 10.84 10.07 -4.19
CA THR A 109 11.33 10.41 -5.53
C THR A 109 12.23 9.31 -6.12
N LEU A 110 12.27 8.09 -5.52
CA LEU A 110 13.18 6.96 -5.76
C LEU A 110 14.63 7.21 -5.31
N ASP A 111 15.17 8.38 -5.56
CA ASP A 111 16.47 8.83 -5.14
C ASP A 111 16.39 10.28 -4.64
N ALA A 112 17.08 10.60 -3.55
CA ALA A 112 17.04 11.92 -2.94
C ALA A 112 17.93 12.92 -3.71
N ASP A 113 19.07 12.47 -4.21
CA ASP A 113 20.08 13.28 -4.88
C ASP A 113 19.78 13.43 -6.38
N ASN A 114 19.16 12.38 -6.98
CA ASN A 114 18.76 12.35 -8.40
C ASN A 114 17.28 11.93 -8.53
N PRO A 115 16.32 12.83 -8.27
CA PRO A 115 14.90 12.52 -8.26
C PRO A 115 14.42 11.85 -9.55
N GLY A 116 13.80 10.67 -9.42
CA GLY A 116 13.30 9.86 -10.52
C GLY A 116 14.27 8.81 -11.05
N ASP A 117 15.52 8.77 -10.56
CA ASP A 117 16.46 7.69 -10.89
C ASP A 117 16.17 6.44 -10.06
N PRO A 118 15.85 5.29 -10.71
CA PRO A 118 15.53 4.06 -9.99
C PRO A 118 16.75 3.20 -9.65
N THR A 119 17.99 3.60 -9.98
CA THR A 119 19.18 2.76 -9.92
C THR A 119 19.43 2.25 -8.49
N ARG A 120 19.61 3.15 -7.54
CA ARG A 120 19.84 2.82 -6.13
C ARG A 120 18.65 2.09 -5.51
N HIS A 121 17.44 2.52 -5.84
CA HIS A 121 16.20 1.87 -5.43
C HIS A 121 16.12 0.42 -5.91
N GLY A 122 16.44 0.15 -7.19
CA GLY A 122 16.40 -1.18 -7.77
C GLY A 122 17.43 -2.14 -7.17
N ILE A 123 18.67 -1.67 -6.91
CA ILE A 123 19.70 -2.44 -6.25
C ILE A 123 19.23 -2.87 -4.84
N ALA A 124 18.76 -1.93 -4.05
CA ALA A 124 18.32 -2.20 -2.68
C ALA A 124 17.08 -3.10 -2.63
N ALA A 125 16.12 -2.89 -3.54
CA ALA A 125 14.95 -3.76 -3.69
C ALA A 125 15.35 -5.21 -4.00
N GLY A 126 16.32 -5.42 -4.88
CA GLY A 126 16.87 -6.75 -5.19
C GLY A 126 17.54 -7.40 -4.01
N GLN A 127 18.31 -6.65 -3.22
CA GLN A 127 18.96 -7.14 -1.99
C GLN A 127 17.92 -7.56 -0.93
N LEU A 128 16.88 -6.74 -0.71
CA LEU A 128 15.80 -7.09 0.21
C LEU A 128 15.00 -8.29 -0.29
N ALA A 129 14.69 -8.35 -1.58
CA ALA A 129 14.02 -9.51 -2.16
C ALA A 129 14.82 -10.81 -1.99
N ALA A 130 16.14 -10.76 -2.20
CA ALA A 130 17.02 -11.91 -2.00
C ALA A 130 17.02 -12.38 -0.53
N LEU A 131 17.03 -11.44 0.43
CA LEU A 131 16.94 -11.71 1.86
C LEU A 131 15.63 -12.42 2.21
N VAL A 132 14.50 -11.91 1.72
CA VAL A 132 13.17 -12.49 1.94
C VAL A 132 13.06 -13.89 1.32
N HIS A 133 13.52 -14.06 0.09
CA HIS A 133 13.47 -15.35 -0.60
C HIS A 133 14.39 -16.41 -0.01
N ALA A 134 15.43 -16.02 0.71
CA ALA A 134 16.26 -16.95 1.47
C ALA A 134 15.46 -17.64 2.60
N ARG A 135 14.44 -16.98 3.14
CA ARG A 135 13.54 -17.50 4.20
C ARG A 135 12.25 -18.12 3.65
N ASN A 136 11.72 -17.58 2.55
CA ASN A 136 10.55 -18.12 1.88
C ASN A 136 10.63 -17.89 0.36
N ARG A 137 10.98 -18.92 -0.38
CA ARG A 137 11.11 -18.86 -1.85
C ARG A 137 9.83 -18.50 -2.59
N GLN A 138 8.66 -18.67 -1.93
CA GLN A 138 7.34 -18.36 -2.48
C GLN A 138 6.82 -16.98 -2.06
N ALA A 139 7.58 -16.23 -1.28
CA ALA A 139 7.19 -14.89 -0.84
C ALA A 139 6.90 -13.99 -2.04
N GLN A 140 5.88 -13.14 -1.91
CA GLN A 140 5.59 -12.08 -2.87
C GLN A 140 6.26 -10.79 -2.38
N VAL A 141 7.10 -10.18 -3.21
CA VAL A 141 7.75 -8.90 -2.91
C VAL A 141 7.26 -7.87 -3.91
N GLU A 142 6.52 -6.86 -3.45
CA GLU A 142 5.87 -5.85 -4.29
C GLU A 142 6.41 -4.45 -3.99
N LEU A 143 6.67 -3.65 -5.03
CA LEU A 143 7.10 -2.25 -4.90
C LEU A 143 5.89 -1.30 -4.90
N VAL A 144 5.86 -0.30 -4.03
CA VAL A 144 4.82 0.74 -4.05
C VAL A 144 5.20 1.83 -5.06
N GLU A 145 4.31 2.08 -6.02
CA GLU A 145 4.35 3.24 -6.91
C GLU A 145 3.71 4.41 -6.14
N THR A 146 4.51 5.34 -5.61
CA THR A 146 4.02 6.45 -4.80
C THR A 146 3.31 7.53 -5.64
N TRP A 147 2.58 8.43 -4.97
CA TRP A 147 1.86 9.54 -5.60
C TRP A 147 2.76 10.73 -5.94
N SER A 148 2.22 11.66 -6.71
CA SER A 148 2.88 12.94 -6.97
C SER A 148 2.89 13.80 -5.71
N ARG A 149 4.03 14.35 -5.36
CA ARG A 149 4.19 15.37 -4.35
C ARG A 149 3.78 16.73 -4.93
N ALA A 150 2.77 17.37 -4.36
CA ALA A 150 2.28 18.66 -4.84
C ALA A 150 3.34 19.76 -4.66
N ASP A 151 4.16 19.70 -3.59
CA ASP A 151 5.27 20.61 -3.37
C ASP A 151 6.35 20.55 -4.47
N LEU A 152 6.55 19.41 -5.11
CA LEU A 152 7.50 19.26 -6.21
C LEU A 152 6.89 19.56 -7.59
N THR A 153 5.56 19.57 -7.70
CA THR A 153 4.88 19.80 -8.96
C THR A 153 4.47 21.28 -9.13
N TYR A 154 3.94 21.89 -8.06
CA TYR A 154 3.43 23.26 -8.10
C TYR A 154 4.46 24.31 -7.71
N ARG A 155 5.54 23.94 -7.00
CA ARG A 155 6.62 24.87 -6.65
C ARG A 155 7.81 24.75 -7.59
N PRO A 156 8.59 25.82 -7.79
CA PRO A 156 9.78 25.76 -8.62
C PRO A 156 10.89 24.91 -7.98
N GLY A 157 11.85 24.45 -8.79
CA GLY A 157 13.07 23.81 -8.31
C GLY A 157 13.11 22.27 -8.47
N SER A 158 12.05 21.64 -8.97
CA SER A 158 12.06 20.22 -9.28
C SER A 158 11.95 19.94 -10.79
N ARG A 159 12.31 18.74 -11.20
CA ARG A 159 12.10 18.28 -12.59
C ARG A 159 10.62 18.17 -12.99
N TRP A 160 9.71 18.22 -12.04
CA TRP A 160 8.27 18.15 -12.23
C TRP A 160 7.56 19.51 -12.08
N SER A 161 8.31 20.56 -11.73
CA SER A 161 7.77 21.91 -11.58
C SER A 161 7.03 22.37 -12.84
N GLY A 162 5.79 22.83 -12.67
CA GLY A 162 4.93 23.31 -13.77
C GLY A 162 4.38 22.22 -14.68
N LYS A 163 4.63 20.94 -14.42
CA LYS A 163 4.01 19.82 -15.14
C LYS A 163 2.63 19.51 -14.57
N PRO A 164 1.75 18.83 -15.34
CA PRO A 164 0.51 18.30 -14.78
C PRO A 164 0.76 17.45 -13.54
N ILE A 165 -0.10 17.56 -12.53
CA ILE A 165 0.07 16.86 -11.24
C ILE A 165 0.28 15.35 -11.39
N ALA A 166 -0.28 14.74 -12.42
CA ALA A 166 -0.11 13.32 -12.69
C ALA A 166 1.30 12.92 -13.16
N ALA A 167 2.12 13.87 -13.62
CA ALA A 167 3.39 13.57 -14.31
C ALA A 167 4.39 12.84 -13.40
N MET A 168 4.59 13.32 -12.17
CA MET A 168 5.53 12.70 -11.24
C MET A 168 5.14 11.24 -10.94
N ALA A 169 3.89 10.98 -10.56
CA ALA A 169 3.43 9.63 -10.27
C ALA A 169 3.55 8.69 -11.49
N ASN A 170 3.32 9.21 -12.70
CA ASN A 170 3.50 8.43 -13.93
C ASN A 170 4.97 8.05 -14.16
N ASP A 171 5.90 8.99 -13.96
CA ASP A 171 7.35 8.75 -14.08
C ASP A 171 7.81 7.71 -13.04
N LEU A 172 7.39 7.87 -11.78
CA LEU A 172 7.71 6.93 -10.69
C LEU A 172 7.14 5.53 -10.95
N ALA A 173 5.92 5.46 -11.45
CA ALA A 173 5.29 4.19 -11.82
C ALA A 173 6.05 3.50 -12.96
N ALA A 174 6.46 4.24 -14.00
CA ALA A 174 7.24 3.68 -15.10
C ALA A 174 8.60 3.15 -14.61
N ALA A 175 9.26 3.87 -13.70
CA ALA A 175 10.53 3.48 -13.10
C ALA A 175 10.39 2.22 -12.22
N ASN A 176 9.40 2.19 -11.30
CA ASN A 176 9.13 1.01 -10.46
C ASN A 176 8.81 -0.24 -11.29
N ARG A 177 8.01 -0.10 -12.35
CA ARG A 177 7.68 -1.21 -13.26
C ARG A 177 8.91 -1.73 -14.00
N ARG A 178 9.84 -0.84 -14.37
CA ARG A 178 11.11 -1.25 -14.96
C ARG A 178 11.93 -2.05 -13.94
N VAL A 179 12.09 -1.54 -12.73
CA VAL A 179 12.76 -2.27 -11.64
C VAL A 179 12.12 -3.64 -11.44
N ALA A 180 10.79 -3.73 -11.32
CA ALA A 180 10.10 -4.99 -11.11
C ALA A 180 10.34 -6.02 -12.23
N ARG A 181 10.49 -5.55 -13.49
CA ARG A 181 10.77 -6.45 -14.62
C ARG A 181 12.22 -6.91 -14.70
N THR A 182 13.17 -6.11 -14.22
CA THR A 182 14.61 -6.36 -14.39
C THR A 182 15.30 -6.87 -13.12
N THR A 183 14.62 -6.80 -11.96
CA THR A 183 15.18 -7.20 -10.67
C THR A 183 14.61 -8.55 -10.24
N ARG A 184 15.49 -9.52 -10.10
CA ARG A 184 15.10 -10.87 -9.67
C ARG A 184 14.46 -10.83 -8.28
N GLY A 185 13.35 -11.57 -8.12
CA GLY A 185 12.65 -11.71 -6.84
C GLY A 185 11.61 -10.64 -6.55
N ILE A 186 11.47 -9.62 -7.41
CA ILE A 186 10.36 -8.67 -7.31
C ILE A 186 9.15 -9.23 -8.08
N SER A 187 8.02 -9.37 -7.40
CA SER A 187 6.79 -9.98 -7.94
C SER A 187 5.98 -8.99 -8.79
N GLY A 188 6.11 -7.71 -8.52
CA GLY A 188 5.37 -6.67 -9.23
C GLY A 188 5.36 -5.33 -8.52
N THR A 189 4.37 -4.50 -8.84
CA THR A 189 4.21 -3.18 -8.25
C THR A 189 2.76 -2.90 -7.87
N ILE A 190 2.55 -2.03 -6.91
CA ILE A 190 1.25 -1.61 -6.38
C ILE A 190 0.98 -0.17 -6.84
N PRO A 191 -0.07 0.08 -7.63
CA PRO A 191 -0.27 1.34 -8.37
C PRO A 191 -0.94 2.44 -7.52
N VAL A 192 -0.36 2.80 -6.37
CA VAL A 192 -0.95 3.82 -5.47
C VAL A 192 -1.00 5.18 -6.15
N GLY A 193 0.09 5.64 -6.76
CA GLY A 193 0.11 6.91 -7.50
C GLY A 193 -0.87 6.95 -8.67
N SER A 194 -1.08 5.81 -9.35
CA SER A 194 -2.11 5.70 -10.39
C SER A 194 -3.53 5.81 -9.81
N ALA A 195 -3.77 5.31 -8.58
CA ALA A 195 -5.06 5.46 -7.90
C ALA A 195 -5.31 6.93 -7.52
N TRP A 196 -4.30 7.64 -7.04
CA TRP A 196 -4.37 9.08 -6.78
C TRP A 196 -4.68 9.86 -8.05
N ASN A 197 -3.91 9.64 -9.13
CA ASN A 197 -4.16 10.26 -10.43
C ASN A 197 -5.58 10.00 -10.94
N ARG A 198 -6.09 8.79 -10.71
CA ARG A 198 -7.45 8.44 -11.08
C ARG A 198 -8.49 9.20 -10.25
N ALA A 199 -8.31 9.29 -8.92
CA ALA A 199 -9.21 10.04 -8.06
C ALA A 199 -9.31 11.50 -8.50
N ILE A 200 -8.18 12.11 -8.85
CA ILE A 200 -8.12 13.47 -9.39
C ILE A 200 -8.82 13.57 -10.76
N ALA A 201 -8.48 12.69 -11.69
CA ALA A 201 -9.01 12.73 -13.05
C ALA A 201 -10.52 12.49 -13.13
N THR A 202 -11.10 11.81 -12.14
CA THR A 202 -12.56 11.54 -12.05
C THR A 202 -13.31 12.52 -11.15
N GLY A 203 -12.64 13.56 -10.62
CA GLY A 203 -13.25 14.58 -9.77
C GLY A 203 -13.58 14.11 -8.35
N VAL A 204 -13.12 12.93 -7.93
CA VAL A 204 -13.27 12.45 -6.54
C VAL A 204 -12.32 13.21 -5.61
N ALA A 205 -11.14 13.56 -6.10
CA ALA A 205 -10.15 14.32 -5.34
C ALA A 205 -9.78 15.64 -6.03
N ASP A 206 -9.34 16.59 -5.24
CA ASP A 206 -8.81 17.85 -5.75
C ASP A 206 -7.41 17.66 -6.34
N ALA A 207 -7.10 18.45 -7.38
CA ALA A 207 -5.82 18.39 -8.06
C ALA A 207 -4.75 19.28 -7.43
N ASN A 208 -5.17 20.42 -6.86
CA ASN A 208 -4.26 21.45 -6.40
C ASN A 208 -4.51 21.86 -4.93
N PRO A 209 -3.73 21.36 -3.98
CA PRO A 209 -3.96 21.67 -2.56
C PRO A 209 -3.57 23.11 -2.17
N TYR A 210 -3.02 23.91 -3.09
CA TYR A 210 -2.58 25.28 -2.80
C TYR A 210 -3.64 26.36 -3.02
N ASP A 211 -4.72 26.07 -3.74
CA ASP A 211 -5.81 27.02 -4.00
C ASP A 211 -7.11 26.66 -3.23
N GLY A 212 -7.00 25.72 -2.30
CA GLY A 212 -8.11 25.19 -1.51
C GLY A 212 -8.69 23.90 -2.11
N ILE A 213 -9.60 23.28 -1.35
CA ILE A 213 -10.27 22.07 -1.81
C ILE A 213 -11.64 22.44 -2.36
N ASP A 214 -11.89 22.14 -3.62
CA ASP A 214 -13.16 22.38 -4.27
C ASP A 214 -14.33 21.70 -3.54
N PRO A 215 -15.52 22.33 -3.50
CA PRO A 215 -16.69 21.72 -2.89
C PRO A 215 -16.99 20.31 -3.42
N GLY A 216 -17.14 19.37 -2.50
CA GLY A 216 -17.46 17.97 -2.83
C GLY A 216 -16.28 17.11 -3.22
N LYS A 217 -15.06 17.65 -3.36
CA LYS A 217 -13.84 16.88 -3.59
C LYS A 217 -13.11 16.56 -2.28
N LEU A 218 -12.22 15.58 -2.34
CA LEU A 218 -11.34 15.18 -1.26
C LEU A 218 -9.93 15.80 -1.45
N GLY A 219 -9.37 16.34 -0.38
CA GLY A 219 -7.93 16.62 -0.33
C GLY A 219 -7.18 15.33 -0.03
N LEU A 220 -6.29 14.89 -0.92
CA LEU A 220 -5.50 13.69 -0.69
C LEU A 220 -4.17 13.98 0.01
N TRP A 221 -3.66 15.21 -0.06
CA TRP A 221 -2.44 15.62 0.65
C TRP A 221 -2.76 16.17 2.03
N ALA A 222 -1.83 15.98 2.97
CA ALA A 222 -1.78 16.69 4.24
C ALA A 222 -1.38 18.15 4.02
N ASP A 223 -1.38 18.98 5.08
CA ASP A 223 -1.12 20.42 5.01
C ASP A 223 0.29 20.77 4.51
N ASP A 224 1.23 19.84 4.58
CA ASP A 224 2.58 20.00 4.03
C ASP A 224 2.65 19.81 2.50
N HIS A 225 1.53 19.42 1.86
CA HIS A 225 1.40 19.14 0.43
C HIS A 225 2.37 18.07 -0.10
N TYR A 226 2.88 17.27 0.82
CA TYR A 226 3.86 16.22 0.59
C TYR A 226 3.35 14.85 1.03
N HIS A 227 2.96 14.74 2.29
CA HIS A 227 2.40 13.53 2.86
C HIS A 227 0.92 13.37 2.49
N GLY A 228 0.38 12.19 2.71
CA GLY A 228 -1.03 11.92 2.52
C GLY A 228 -1.88 12.48 3.65
N SER A 229 -3.08 12.93 3.33
CA SER A 229 -4.15 13.12 4.30
C SER A 229 -4.70 11.76 4.77
N ALA A 230 -5.67 11.78 5.68
CA ALA A 230 -6.43 10.57 6.04
C ALA A 230 -7.03 9.87 4.80
N ALA A 231 -7.62 10.65 3.87
CA ALA A 231 -8.18 10.12 2.62
C ALA A 231 -7.11 9.56 1.67
N GLY A 232 -5.94 10.21 1.60
CA GLY A 232 -4.82 9.78 0.79
C GLY A 232 -4.25 8.44 1.24
N TYR A 233 -3.99 8.27 2.54
CA TYR A 233 -3.51 7.01 3.10
C TYR A 233 -4.58 5.91 3.10
N TYR A 234 -5.85 6.27 3.27
CA TYR A 234 -6.94 5.32 3.11
C TYR A 234 -6.97 4.73 1.69
N LEU A 235 -6.81 5.58 0.66
CA LEU A 235 -6.73 5.13 -0.73
C LEU A 235 -5.48 4.26 -1.00
N GLU A 236 -4.33 4.61 -0.41
CA GLU A 236 -3.13 3.78 -0.46
C GLU A 236 -3.39 2.40 0.14
N ALA A 237 -3.92 2.33 1.36
CA ALA A 237 -4.21 1.09 2.06
C ALA A 237 -5.20 0.20 1.27
N LEU A 238 -6.27 0.79 0.70
CA LEU A 238 -7.22 0.09 -0.19
C LEU A 238 -6.52 -0.51 -1.42
N THR A 239 -5.61 0.27 -2.03
CA THR A 239 -4.90 -0.17 -3.23
C THR A 239 -3.94 -1.32 -2.92
N ILE A 240 -3.22 -1.24 -1.79
CA ILE A 240 -2.35 -2.32 -1.31
C ILE A 240 -3.20 -3.55 -0.98
N PHE A 241 -4.27 -3.39 -0.20
CA PHE A 241 -5.13 -4.48 0.24
C PHE A 241 -5.75 -5.22 -0.95
N GLY A 242 -6.35 -4.50 -1.89
CA GLY A 242 -6.94 -5.10 -3.08
C GLY A 242 -5.91 -5.81 -3.98
N ARG A 243 -4.69 -5.26 -4.10
CA ARG A 243 -3.60 -5.86 -4.86
C ARG A 243 -3.11 -7.17 -4.25
N VAL A 244 -2.85 -7.16 -2.95
CA VAL A 244 -2.28 -8.29 -2.21
C VAL A 244 -3.26 -9.43 -2.04
N THR A 245 -4.50 -9.11 -1.67
CA THR A 245 -5.52 -10.11 -1.33
C THR A 245 -6.37 -10.53 -2.51
N ARG A 246 -6.39 -9.74 -3.59
CA ARG A 246 -7.33 -9.83 -4.72
C ARG A 246 -8.79 -9.66 -4.29
N TYR A 247 -9.02 -9.14 -3.10
CA TYR A 247 -10.35 -8.83 -2.61
C TYR A 247 -10.96 -7.66 -3.38
N ASP A 248 -12.22 -7.74 -3.71
CA ASP A 248 -12.96 -6.59 -4.27
C ASP A 248 -13.22 -5.59 -3.14
N VAL A 249 -12.38 -4.57 -3.06
CA VAL A 249 -12.41 -3.57 -1.98
C VAL A 249 -13.75 -2.84 -1.86
N ARG A 250 -14.59 -2.83 -2.89
CA ARG A 250 -15.94 -2.24 -2.84
C ARG A 250 -16.87 -3.00 -1.91
N ARG A 251 -16.56 -4.28 -1.62
CA ARG A 251 -17.33 -5.11 -0.68
C ARG A 251 -17.12 -4.71 0.79
N LEU A 252 -16.14 -3.86 1.09
CA LEU A 252 -16.01 -3.24 2.41
C LEU A 252 -17.20 -2.29 2.66
N GLY A 253 -17.70 -1.64 1.61
CA GLY A 253 -18.91 -0.86 1.63
C GLY A 253 -18.79 0.50 2.33
N ALA A 254 -19.90 1.24 2.35
CA ALA A 254 -19.97 2.57 2.95
C ALA A 254 -19.85 2.56 4.49
N GLY A 255 -20.09 1.41 5.14
CA GLY A 255 -19.95 1.22 6.59
C GLY A 255 -18.56 0.72 7.01
N GLU A 256 -17.55 0.86 6.15
CA GLU A 256 -16.18 0.45 6.46
C GLU A 256 -15.66 1.22 7.70
N ARG A 257 -15.18 0.47 8.70
CA ARG A 257 -14.87 0.99 10.04
C ARG A 257 -13.75 2.02 10.03
N SER A 258 -12.65 1.73 9.34
CA SER A 258 -11.47 2.61 9.32
C SER A 258 -11.77 3.96 8.69
N ALA A 259 -12.66 4.01 7.70
CA ALA A 259 -13.09 5.27 7.09
C ALA A 259 -13.77 6.17 8.13
N ALA A 260 -14.72 5.61 8.90
CA ALA A 260 -15.41 6.35 9.96
C ALA A 260 -14.43 6.80 11.06
N ASP A 261 -13.52 5.93 11.49
CA ASP A 261 -12.50 6.25 12.49
C ASP A 261 -11.56 7.39 12.04
N LEU A 262 -11.33 7.51 10.73
CA LEU A 262 -10.53 8.58 10.12
C LEU A 262 -11.32 9.83 9.73
N GLY A 263 -12.61 9.89 10.05
CA GLY A 263 -13.48 11.04 9.76
C GLY A 263 -13.97 11.09 8.30
N LEU A 264 -13.85 10.00 7.54
CA LEU A 264 -14.42 9.92 6.19
C LEU A 264 -15.90 9.51 6.25
N THR A 265 -16.73 10.15 5.45
CA THR A 265 -18.12 9.73 5.29
C THR A 265 -18.21 8.41 4.52
N GLY A 266 -19.31 7.67 4.69
CA GLY A 266 -19.52 6.43 3.93
C GLY A 266 -19.53 6.64 2.41
N GLN A 267 -19.98 7.82 1.93
CA GLN A 267 -19.93 8.17 0.51
C GLN A 267 -18.48 8.35 0.02
N GLN A 268 -17.63 9.02 0.80
CA GLN A 268 -16.22 9.20 0.51
C GLN A 268 -15.47 7.86 0.52
N ALA A 269 -15.74 7.02 1.51
CA ALA A 269 -15.19 5.66 1.60
C ALA A 269 -15.54 4.84 0.35
N ALA A 270 -16.81 4.79 -0.03
CA ALA A 270 -17.28 4.06 -1.21
C ALA A 270 -16.68 4.61 -2.52
N ALA A 271 -16.49 5.94 -2.62
CA ALA A 271 -15.85 6.56 -3.78
C ALA A 271 -14.37 6.12 -3.89
N LEU A 272 -13.61 6.15 -2.79
CA LEU A 272 -12.21 5.73 -2.77
C LEU A 272 -12.04 4.22 -3.01
N GLN A 273 -12.93 3.39 -2.47
CA GLN A 273 -12.98 1.95 -2.75
C GLN A 273 -13.18 1.68 -4.24
N ARG A 274 -14.09 2.41 -4.90
CA ARG A 274 -14.31 2.33 -6.35
C ARG A 274 -13.06 2.73 -7.12
N ILE A 275 -12.38 3.83 -6.75
CA ILE A 275 -11.14 4.29 -7.38
C ILE A 275 -10.05 3.20 -7.30
N ALA A 276 -9.79 2.64 -6.11
CA ALA A 276 -8.82 1.59 -5.91
C ALA A 276 -9.14 0.35 -6.79
N TRP A 277 -10.38 -0.12 -6.77
CA TRP A 277 -10.84 -1.25 -7.56
C TRP A 277 -10.68 -1.03 -9.07
N GLU A 278 -11.09 0.11 -9.59
CA GLU A 278 -10.97 0.44 -11.02
C GLU A 278 -9.52 0.55 -11.46
N THR A 279 -8.64 1.08 -10.60
CA THR A 279 -7.21 1.18 -10.86
C THR A 279 -6.58 -0.21 -10.99
N LEU A 280 -6.90 -1.11 -10.07
CA LEU A 280 -6.38 -2.47 -10.07
C LEU A 280 -6.88 -3.29 -11.27
N ARG A 281 -8.13 -3.13 -11.70
CA ARG A 281 -8.67 -3.85 -12.88
C ARG A 281 -8.05 -3.42 -14.20
N ARG A 282 -7.75 -2.14 -14.39
CA ARG A 282 -7.12 -1.66 -15.64
C ARG A 282 -5.72 -2.21 -15.84
N ARG A 283 -5.06 -2.58 -14.78
CA ARG A 283 -3.70 -3.13 -14.81
C ARG A 283 -3.65 -4.62 -15.15
N ASN A 284 -4.73 -5.33 -14.97
CA ASN A 284 -4.84 -6.75 -15.27
C ASN A 284 -5.31 -7.03 -16.71
N ARG A 285 -5.52 -5.97 -17.50
CA ARG A 285 -5.79 -6.00 -18.94
C ARG A 285 -4.56 -5.56 -19.72
#